data_7ab8fb98628c3256ea7132161b60ed81
#
_entry.id   7ab8fb98628c3256ea7132161b60ed81
#
_cell.length_a   1.000
_cell.length_b   1.000
_cell.length_c   1.000
_cell.angle_alpha   90.00
_cell.angle_beta   90.00
_cell.angle_gamma   90.00
#
_symmetry.space_group_name_H-M   'P 1'
#
loop_
_entity.id
_entity.type
_entity.pdbx_description
1 polymer ?
#
loop_
_entity_poly.entity_id
_entity_poly.type
_entity_poly.pdbx_seq_one_letter_code
_entity_poly.pdbx_strand_id
1 'polypeptide(L)'
;MERTKWTIPIVALGYWSAALTNGALRVIVPIYFASRGVSISKIAFLFFLFKFAEIFAPFGIGVMLNRWGYKRTFITGLAIHSVISAFYMVPNFFFLYLERFVRGLLYMADMSAVYVKHFSAKENQRFLINMMLGLKEASKGVGMIGGGLLIAILTIENTLLIFAAFTAVSALVAVKYLPDLQEQVKMPVLKIWGAVDRKIKTLGLSFGLLNGALDAWGVVVLPVYLTHLGVTPTFVGTVMMAEYVFQGLIVTFFSKYVNLRWEPRKLLMLAGLLLVPVSLALSFAATLHLFLIVVFTYMFLFSGAMVYYNHLMIEFASAEKTSLDLATYTTLSNIFKPIGVFVSGILVESFGFGWAYYLSALFVLFSALTCIALPKAATQKDQAGDYRTESVTVR
;
A
#
# COMPACT_ATOMS: atom_id res chain seq x y z
N MET A 1 -31.47 12.25 -11.73
CA MET A 1 -30.32 12.46 -12.61
C MET A 1 -29.19 13.31 -12.00
N GLU A 2 -29.45 14.32 -11.16
CA GLU A 2 -28.40 15.13 -10.53
C GLU A 2 -27.57 14.40 -9.46
N ARG A 3 -28.15 13.48 -8.69
CA ARG A 3 -27.44 12.72 -7.63
C ARG A 3 -26.31 11.83 -8.17
N THR A 4 -26.39 11.36 -9.40
CA THR A 4 -25.39 10.49 -10.01
C THR A 4 -24.08 11.20 -10.37
N LYS A 5 -24.08 12.49 -10.65
CA LYS A 5 -22.90 13.27 -10.98
C LYS A 5 -21.90 13.39 -9.82
N TRP A 6 -22.41 13.40 -8.58
CA TRP A 6 -21.59 13.57 -7.37
C TRP A 6 -21.13 12.25 -6.74
N THR A 7 -21.59 11.10 -7.24
CA THR A 7 -21.26 9.79 -6.65
C THR A 7 -19.76 9.52 -6.61
N ILE A 8 -19.08 9.67 -7.76
CA ILE A 8 -17.62 9.42 -7.84
C ILE A 8 -16.82 10.41 -6.98
N PRO A 9 -17.06 11.73 -7.03
CA PRO A 9 -16.39 12.69 -6.12
C PRO A 9 -16.61 12.38 -4.64
N ILE A 10 -17.79 11.94 -4.23
CA ILE A 10 -18.10 11.63 -2.82
C ILE A 10 -17.36 10.36 -2.36
N VAL A 11 -17.34 9.33 -3.20
CA VAL A 11 -16.59 8.12 -2.91
C VAL A 11 -15.09 8.43 -2.84
N ALA A 12 -14.60 9.27 -3.75
CA ALA A 12 -13.22 9.74 -3.75
C ALA A 12 -12.90 10.50 -2.47
N LEU A 13 -13.74 11.44 -2.04
CA LEU A 13 -13.56 12.21 -0.81
C LEU A 13 -13.46 11.30 0.42
N GLY A 14 -14.37 10.34 0.58
CA GLY A 14 -14.34 9.40 1.70
C GLY A 14 -13.10 8.51 1.68
N TYR A 15 -12.72 8.01 0.51
CA TYR A 15 -11.54 7.17 0.34
C TYR A 15 -10.24 7.93 0.63
N TRP A 16 -10.13 9.16 0.13
CA TRP A 16 -8.95 10.00 0.36
C TRP A 16 -8.86 10.50 1.78
N SER A 17 -9.98 10.80 2.45
CA SER A 17 -9.98 11.21 3.87
C SER A 17 -9.42 10.10 4.77
N ALA A 18 -9.81 8.86 4.52
CA ALA A 18 -9.26 7.70 5.22
C ALA A 18 -7.77 7.49 4.91
N ALA A 19 -7.37 7.66 3.64
CA ALA A 19 -5.98 7.54 3.21
C ALA A 19 -5.10 8.64 3.82
N LEU A 20 -5.58 9.89 3.86
CA LEU A 20 -4.92 11.03 4.47
C LEU A 20 -4.68 10.80 5.96
N THR A 21 -5.70 10.38 6.70
CA THR A 21 -5.59 10.03 8.13
C THR A 21 -4.56 8.91 8.34
N ASN A 22 -4.57 7.89 7.49
CA ASN A 22 -3.62 6.78 7.58
C ASN A 22 -2.18 7.24 7.29
N GLY A 23 -1.99 8.18 6.35
CA GLY A 23 -0.70 8.83 6.11
C GLY A 23 -0.21 9.61 7.32
N ALA A 24 -1.06 10.44 7.92
CA ALA A 24 -0.73 11.20 9.13
C ALA A 24 -0.27 10.29 10.28
N LEU A 25 -0.99 9.19 10.52
CA LEU A 25 -0.65 8.24 11.58
C LEU A 25 0.71 7.54 11.38
N ARG A 26 1.22 7.45 10.14
CA ARG A 26 2.56 6.89 9.88
C ARG A 26 3.69 7.80 10.37
N VAL A 27 3.45 9.10 10.48
CA VAL A 27 4.40 10.07 11.01
C VAL A 27 4.15 10.31 12.51
N ILE A 28 2.91 10.59 12.87
CA ILE A 28 2.51 10.98 14.23
C ILE A 28 2.83 9.86 15.23
N VAL A 29 2.41 8.64 14.95
CA VAL A 29 2.49 7.53 15.92
C VAL A 29 3.92 7.15 16.26
N PRO A 30 4.83 6.90 15.29
CA PRO A 30 6.21 6.59 15.61
C PRO A 30 6.93 7.71 16.36
N ILE A 31 6.78 8.96 15.92
CA ILE A 31 7.44 10.12 16.54
C ILE A 31 6.95 10.31 17.99
N TYR A 32 5.63 10.30 18.18
CA TYR A 32 5.03 10.55 19.49
C TYR A 32 5.41 9.49 20.52
N PHE A 33 5.30 8.21 20.16
CA PHE A 33 5.63 7.15 21.12
C PHE A 33 7.13 7.02 21.34
N ALA A 34 7.97 7.22 20.32
CA ALA A 34 9.42 7.24 20.49
C ALA A 34 9.87 8.39 21.40
N SER A 35 9.30 9.59 21.26
CA SER A 35 9.61 10.74 22.15
C SER A 35 9.20 10.52 23.61
N ARG A 36 8.27 9.59 23.87
CA ARG A 36 7.87 9.16 25.22
C ARG A 36 8.63 7.93 25.75
N GLY A 37 9.67 7.50 25.05
CA GLY A 37 10.49 6.37 25.47
C GLY A 37 9.80 5.00 25.29
N VAL A 38 8.73 4.92 24.48
CA VAL A 38 8.13 3.64 24.14
C VAL A 38 9.05 2.88 23.20
N SER A 39 9.27 1.61 23.50
CA SER A 39 10.18 0.76 22.72
C SER A 39 9.74 0.64 21.25
N ILE A 40 10.72 0.56 20.37
CA ILE A 40 10.49 0.49 18.91
C ILE A 40 9.69 -0.77 18.54
N SER A 41 9.90 -1.88 19.25
CA SER A 41 9.16 -3.12 19.05
C SER A 41 7.65 -2.97 19.35
N LYS A 42 7.29 -2.23 20.41
CA LYS A 42 5.88 -1.93 20.73
C LYS A 42 5.24 -1.03 19.66
N ILE A 43 5.98 -0.03 19.16
CA ILE A 43 5.52 0.82 18.07
C ILE A 43 5.36 -0.03 16.80
N ALA A 44 6.32 -0.87 16.48
CA ALA A 44 6.26 -1.78 15.32
C ALA A 44 5.10 -2.76 15.44
N PHE A 45 4.76 -3.23 16.63
CA PHE A 45 3.60 -4.10 16.87
C PHE A 45 2.27 -3.42 16.55
N LEU A 46 2.12 -2.11 16.80
CA LEU A 46 0.95 -1.35 16.37
C LEU A 46 0.78 -1.40 14.84
N PHE A 47 1.85 -1.22 14.10
CA PHE A 47 1.81 -1.28 12.64
C PHE A 47 1.69 -2.70 12.11
N PHE A 48 2.26 -3.68 12.80
CA PHE A 48 2.03 -5.09 12.52
C PHE A 48 0.54 -5.44 12.56
N LEU A 49 -0.15 -5.07 13.64
CA LEU A 49 -1.59 -5.35 13.78
C LEU A 49 -2.41 -4.75 12.64
N PHE A 50 -2.11 -3.51 12.25
CA PHE A 50 -2.76 -2.87 11.11
C PHE A 50 -2.51 -3.65 9.81
N LYS A 51 -1.25 -3.96 9.51
CA LYS A 51 -0.86 -4.66 8.29
C LYS A 51 -1.35 -6.11 8.26
N PHE A 52 -1.36 -6.77 9.41
CA PHE A 52 -1.92 -8.11 9.56
C PHE A 52 -3.42 -8.13 9.31
N ALA A 53 -4.15 -7.20 9.90
CA ALA A 53 -5.59 -7.07 9.70
C ALA A 53 -5.93 -6.67 8.25
N GLU A 54 -5.11 -5.85 7.59
CA GLU A 54 -5.26 -5.46 6.19
C GLU A 54 -5.29 -6.67 5.22
N ILE A 55 -4.61 -7.78 5.56
CA ILE A 55 -4.66 -9.02 4.77
C ILE A 55 -6.08 -9.62 4.75
N PHE A 56 -6.81 -9.48 5.85
CA PHE A 56 -8.17 -10.00 5.99
C PHE A 56 -9.27 -8.99 5.60
N ALA A 57 -8.91 -7.74 5.33
CA ALA A 57 -9.86 -6.68 5.00
C ALA A 57 -10.79 -7.05 3.82
N PRO A 58 -10.34 -7.63 2.70
CA PRO A 58 -11.22 -8.03 1.61
C PRO A 58 -12.32 -8.99 2.04
N PHE A 59 -12.01 -9.91 2.96
CA PHE A 59 -12.99 -10.88 3.50
C PHE A 59 -14.01 -10.19 4.42
N GLY A 60 -13.53 -9.39 5.37
CA GLY A 60 -14.39 -8.64 6.29
C GLY A 60 -15.35 -7.71 5.56
N ILE A 61 -14.82 -6.93 4.62
CA ILE A 61 -15.60 -6.03 3.78
C ILE A 61 -16.57 -6.81 2.90
N GLY A 62 -16.15 -7.93 2.30
CA GLY A 62 -17.03 -8.79 1.50
C GLY A 62 -18.25 -9.29 2.27
N VAL A 63 -18.08 -9.71 3.53
CA VAL A 63 -19.20 -10.10 4.42
C VAL A 63 -20.12 -8.90 4.72
N MET A 64 -19.56 -7.72 5.00
CA MET A 64 -20.34 -6.51 5.23
C MET A 64 -21.13 -6.10 3.98
N LEU A 65 -20.50 -6.13 2.81
CA LEU A 65 -21.13 -5.82 1.52
C LEU A 65 -22.35 -6.72 1.23
N ASN A 66 -22.19 -8.02 1.48
CA ASN A 66 -23.29 -8.98 1.26
C ASN A 66 -24.45 -8.78 2.22
N ARG A 67 -24.21 -8.33 3.46
CA ARG A 67 -25.25 -8.13 4.47
C ARG A 67 -25.89 -6.75 4.44
N TRP A 68 -25.10 -5.71 4.21
CA TRP A 68 -25.52 -4.30 4.42
C TRP A 68 -25.56 -3.50 3.11
N GLY A 69 -25.03 -4.03 2.01
CA GLY A 69 -24.86 -3.31 0.74
C GLY A 69 -23.69 -2.31 0.77
N TYR A 70 -23.41 -1.73 -0.38
CA TYR A 70 -22.22 -0.89 -0.58
C TYR A 70 -22.28 0.43 0.22
N LYS A 71 -23.41 1.14 0.17
CA LYS A 71 -23.56 2.44 0.85
C LYS A 71 -23.35 2.31 2.34
N ARG A 72 -24.07 1.39 2.98
CA ARG A 72 -23.99 1.20 4.45
C ARG A 72 -22.60 0.77 4.88
N THR A 73 -21.99 -0.17 4.15
CA THR A 73 -20.62 -0.63 4.42
C THR A 73 -19.62 0.52 4.34
N PHE A 74 -19.70 1.35 3.30
CA PHE A 74 -18.81 2.50 3.10
C PHE A 74 -18.96 3.52 4.23
N ILE A 75 -20.18 3.91 4.55
CA ILE A 75 -20.47 4.87 5.64
C ILE A 75 -20.03 4.33 6.99
N THR A 76 -20.36 3.07 7.30
CA THR A 76 -19.97 2.44 8.57
C THR A 76 -18.47 2.39 8.73
N GLY A 77 -17.74 2.05 7.66
CA GLY A 77 -16.29 2.06 7.70
C GLY A 77 -15.70 3.45 7.97
N LEU A 78 -16.16 4.49 7.28
CA LEU A 78 -15.70 5.86 7.55
C LEU A 78 -16.06 6.31 8.97
N ALA A 79 -17.26 6.00 9.46
CA ALA A 79 -17.69 6.34 10.81
C ALA A 79 -16.82 5.65 11.86
N ILE A 80 -16.56 4.34 11.69
CA ILE A 80 -15.68 3.61 12.60
C ILE A 80 -14.24 4.18 12.53
N HIS A 81 -13.70 4.46 11.34
CA HIS A 81 -12.37 5.10 11.20
C HIS A 81 -12.28 6.43 11.94
N SER A 82 -13.35 7.25 11.92
CA SER A 82 -13.40 8.50 12.68
C SER A 82 -13.40 8.24 14.19
N VAL A 83 -14.31 7.38 14.67
CA VAL A 83 -14.48 7.09 16.10
C VAL A 83 -13.25 6.45 16.73
N ILE A 84 -12.66 5.44 16.06
CA ILE A 84 -11.49 4.75 16.61
C ILE A 84 -10.26 5.64 16.69
N SER A 85 -10.19 6.73 15.90
CA SER A 85 -9.12 7.72 16.04
C SER A 85 -9.11 8.37 17.44
N ALA A 86 -10.25 8.41 18.14
CA ALA A 86 -10.32 8.89 19.52
C ALA A 86 -9.63 7.94 20.54
N PHE A 87 -9.35 6.68 20.17
CA PHE A 87 -8.64 5.74 21.06
C PHE A 87 -7.19 6.17 21.35
N TYR A 88 -6.61 7.01 20.52
CA TYR A 88 -5.31 7.62 20.82
C TYR A 88 -5.33 8.61 21.98
N MET A 89 -6.51 9.08 22.40
CA MET A 89 -6.68 9.94 23.59
C MET A 89 -6.64 9.12 24.89
N VAL A 90 -6.86 7.81 24.80
CA VAL A 90 -6.85 6.93 25.96
C VAL A 90 -5.42 6.40 26.16
N PRO A 91 -4.75 6.68 27.29
CA PRO A 91 -3.36 6.27 27.53
C PRO A 91 -3.26 4.79 27.89
N ASN A 92 -3.83 3.93 27.05
CA ASN A 92 -3.83 2.48 27.21
C ASN A 92 -3.55 1.79 25.90
N PHE A 93 -2.48 1.00 25.85
CA PHE A 93 -2.05 0.27 24.65
C PHE A 93 -3.08 -0.71 24.11
N PHE A 94 -3.96 -1.25 24.94
CA PHE A 94 -5.05 -2.12 24.48
C PHE A 94 -5.95 -1.41 23.47
N PHE A 95 -6.37 -0.16 23.76
CA PHE A 95 -7.19 0.62 22.82
C PHE A 95 -6.44 1.00 21.55
N LEU A 96 -5.12 1.22 21.64
CA LEU A 96 -4.29 1.49 20.47
C LEU A 96 -4.14 0.25 19.60
N TYR A 97 -3.95 -0.92 20.18
CA TYR A 97 -3.91 -2.19 19.45
C TYR A 97 -5.24 -2.48 18.77
N LEU A 98 -6.35 -2.28 19.49
CA LEU A 98 -7.69 -2.43 18.96
C LEU A 98 -7.96 -1.46 17.79
N GLU A 99 -7.58 -0.20 17.94
CA GLU A 99 -7.65 0.82 16.88
C GLU A 99 -6.93 0.35 15.62
N ARG A 100 -5.68 -0.05 15.76
CA ARG A 100 -4.85 -0.50 14.64
C ARG A 100 -5.44 -1.71 13.94
N PHE A 101 -5.88 -2.69 14.69
CA PHE A 101 -6.48 -3.91 14.15
C PHE A 101 -7.81 -3.61 13.42
N VAL A 102 -8.71 -2.87 14.05
CA VAL A 102 -10.00 -2.51 13.44
C VAL A 102 -9.82 -1.63 12.21
N ARG A 103 -8.88 -0.66 12.26
CA ARG A 103 -8.55 0.18 11.11
C ARG A 103 -8.02 -0.64 9.93
N GLY A 104 -7.21 -1.65 10.19
CA GLY A 104 -6.71 -2.55 9.17
C GLY A 104 -7.82 -3.37 8.53
N LEU A 105 -8.73 -3.96 9.32
CA LEU A 105 -9.87 -4.75 8.82
C LEU A 105 -10.85 -3.94 7.94
N LEU A 106 -10.98 -2.64 8.21
CA LEU A 106 -11.90 -1.76 7.50
C LEU A 106 -11.20 -0.93 6.41
N TYR A 107 -10.05 -1.37 5.95
CA TYR A 107 -9.33 -0.69 4.89
C TYR A 107 -10.04 -0.85 3.54
N MET A 108 -10.78 0.17 3.13
CA MET A 108 -11.79 0.15 2.06
C MET A 108 -11.24 0.40 0.65
N ALA A 109 -10.03 -0.06 0.36
CA ALA A 109 -9.35 0.24 -0.90
C ALA A 109 -10.17 -0.11 -2.16
N ASP A 110 -10.92 -1.21 -2.11
CA ASP A 110 -11.53 -1.78 -3.32
C ASP A 110 -12.96 -1.30 -3.60
N MET A 111 -13.62 -0.65 -2.63
CA MET A 111 -15.01 -0.20 -2.81
C MET A 111 -15.15 0.94 -3.82
N SER A 112 -14.12 1.78 -3.96
CA SER A 112 -14.13 2.88 -4.91
C SER A 112 -14.23 2.41 -6.36
N ALA A 113 -13.58 1.30 -6.70
CA ALA A 113 -13.59 0.73 -8.04
C ALA A 113 -14.99 0.26 -8.46
N VAL A 114 -15.79 -0.25 -7.52
CA VAL A 114 -17.16 -0.71 -7.81
C VAL A 114 -18.08 0.47 -8.15
N TYR A 115 -18.00 1.56 -7.38
CA TYR A 115 -18.78 2.77 -7.71
C TYR A 115 -18.36 3.37 -9.06
N VAL A 116 -17.05 3.41 -9.35
CA VAL A 116 -16.58 3.85 -10.67
C VAL A 116 -17.15 2.98 -11.78
N LYS A 117 -17.10 1.65 -11.62
CA LYS A 117 -17.63 0.71 -12.61
C LYS A 117 -19.13 0.89 -12.87
N HIS A 118 -19.90 1.25 -11.83
CA HIS A 118 -21.36 1.41 -11.94
C HIS A 118 -21.81 2.77 -12.46
N PHE A 119 -21.08 3.84 -12.10
CA PHE A 119 -21.49 5.23 -12.37
C PHE A 119 -20.66 5.96 -13.42
N SER A 120 -19.69 5.29 -14.06
CA SER A 120 -18.93 5.89 -15.16
C SER A 120 -19.12 5.12 -16.48
N ALA A 121 -18.97 5.83 -17.60
CA ALA A 121 -18.94 5.22 -18.92
C ALA A 121 -17.74 4.25 -19.03
N LYS A 122 -17.92 3.12 -19.72
CA LYS A 122 -16.89 2.07 -19.86
C LYS A 122 -15.53 2.61 -20.31
N GLU A 123 -15.54 3.59 -21.20
CA GLU A 123 -14.35 4.24 -21.75
C GLU A 123 -13.52 4.95 -20.67
N ASN A 124 -14.18 5.54 -19.67
CA ASN A 124 -13.54 6.33 -18.62
C ASN A 124 -13.21 5.51 -17.36
N GLN A 125 -13.69 4.26 -17.23
CA GLN A 125 -13.55 3.46 -16.02
C GLN A 125 -12.08 3.25 -15.63
N ARG A 126 -11.23 2.85 -16.60
CA ARG A 126 -9.80 2.61 -16.35
C ARG A 126 -9.09 3.87 -15.86
N PHE A 127 -9.36 4.99 -16.53
CA PHE A 127 -8.78 6.29 -16.14
C PHE A 127 -9.21 6.68 -14.74
N LEU A 128 -10.49 6.61 -14.41
CA LEU A 128 -11.03 6.99 -13.09
C LEU A 128 -10.51 6.07 -11.97
N ILE A 129 -10.42 4.77 -12.20
CA ILE A 129 -9.86 3.83 -11.20
C ILE A 129 -8.39 4.16 -10.93
N ASN A 130 -7.59 4.34 -11.99
CA ASN A 130 -6.18 4.69 -11.84
C ASN A 130 -5.99 6.06 -11.18
N MET A 131 -6.82 7.04 -11.54
CA MET A 131 -6.83 8.36 -10.91
C MET A 131 -7.16 8.27 -9.41
N MET A 132 -8.17 7.49 -9.02
CA MET A 132 -8.53 7.29 -7.61
C MET A 132 -7.40 6.62 -6.82
N LEU A 133 -6.74 5.63 -7.41
CA LEU A 133 -5.59 4.96 -6.79
C LEU A 133 -4.39 5.91 -6.67
N GLY A 134 -4.06 6.66 -7.71
CA GLY A 134 -2.97 7.65 -7.69
C GLY A 134 -3.21 8.76 -6.66
N LEU A 135 -4.41 9.33 -6.65
CA LEU A 135 -4.79 10.36 -5.68
C LEU A 135 -4.89 9.84 -4.24
N LYS A 136 -5.16 8.55 -4.04
CA LYS A 136 -5.06 7.91 -2.72
C LYS A 136 -3.62 7.96 -2.18
N GLU A 137 -2.64 7.59 -2.99
CA GLU A 137 -1.25 7.62 -2.54
C GLU A 137 -0.78 9.08 -2.33
N ALA A 138 -1.20 10.01 -3.19
CA ALA A 138 -0.99 11.44 -2.98
C ALA A 138 -1.63 11.93 -1.67
N SER A 139 -2.85 11.49 -1.35
CA SER A 139 -3.53 11.83 -0.09
C SER A 139 -2.80 11.31 1.13
N LYS A 140 -2.21 10.11 1.06
CA LYS A 140 -1.33 9.60 2.14
C LYS A 140 -0.12 10.52 2.33
N GLY A 141 0.54 10.93 1.23
CA GLY A 141 1.67 11.86 1.28
C GLY A 141 1.27 13.20 1.91
N VAL A 142 0.14 13.78 1.49
CA VAL A 142 -0.41 15.00 2.11
C VAL A 142 -0.71 14.78 3.60
N GLY A 143 -1.22 13.62 3.97
CA GLY A 143 -1.43 13.25 5.36
C GLY A 143 -0.14 13.19 6.17
N MET A 144 0.95 12.69 5.59
CA MET A 144 2.25 12.61 6.24
C MET A 144 2.83 13.99 6.56
N ILE A 145 2.88 14.89 5.58
CA ILE A 145 3.35 16.26 5.83
C ILE A 145 2.39 17.02 6.74
N GLY A 146 1.07 16.89 6.53
CA GLY A 146 0.04 17.49 7.37
C GLY A 146 0.12 16.99 8.82
N GLY A 147 0.33 15.70 9.03
CA GLY A 147 0.57 15.13 10.35
C GLY A 147 1.81 15.71 11.02
N GLY A 148 2.94 15.76 10.30
CA GLY A 148 4.19 16.33 10.79
C GLY A 148 4.08 17.82 11.13
N LEU A 149 3.37 18.60 10.30
CA LEU A 149 3.12 20.03 10.55
C LEU A 149 2.21 20.24 11.77
N LEU A 150 1.10 19.50 11.85
CA LEU A 150 0.12 19.71 12.90
C LEU A 150 0.67 19.29 14.28
N ILE A 151 1.44 18.22 14.40
CA ILE A 151 2.05 17.85 15.69
C ILE A 151 3.19 18.80 16.11
N ALA A 152 3.72 19.60 15.18
CA ALA A 152 4.72 20.62 15.52
C ALA A 152 4.09 21.87 16.17
N ILE A 153 2.80 22.13 15.94
CA ILE A 153 2.09 23.31 16.42
C ILE A 153 0.92 23.00 17.36
N LEU A 154 0.42 21.78 17.34
CA LEU A 154 -0.71 21.33 18.15
C LEU A 154 -0.31 20.10 18.97
N THR A 155 -1.14 19.74 19.95
CA THR A 155 -1.02 18.47 20.62
C THR A 155 -1.39 17.31 19.69
N ILE A 156 -0.95 16.09 20.00
CA ILE A 156 -1.28 14.90 19.21
C ILE A 156 -2.81 14.67 19.20
N GLU A 157 -3.45 14.88 20.33
CA GLU A 157 -4.90 14.69 20.52
C GLU A 157 -5.66 15.63 19.56
N ASN A 158 -5.31 16.93 19.53
CA ASN A 158 -5.93 17.91 18.64
C ASN A 158 -5.69 17.59 17.17
N THR A 159 -4.46 17.16 16.85
CA THR A 159 -4.11 16.75 15.48
C THR A 159 -4.98 15.57 15.04
N LEU A 160 -5.11 14.55 15.87
CA LEU A 160 -5.91 13.37 15.55
C LEU A 160 -7.41 13.68 15.48
N LEU A 161 -7.91 14.60 16.31
CA LEU A 161 -9.28 15.10 16.22
C LEU A 161 -9.58 15.79 14.89
N ILE A 162 -8.64 16.57 14.35
CA ILE A 162 -8.80 17.21 13.03
C ILE A 162 -8.96 16.14 11.94
N PHE A 163 -8.11 15.11 11.93
CA PHE A 163 -8.21 14.02 10.96
C PHE A 163 -9.49 13.19 11.16
N ALA A 164 -9.86 12.92 12.41
CA ALA A 164 -11.11 12.23 12.74
C ALA A 164 -12.33 13.03 12.26
N ALA A 165 -12.36 14.34 12.52
CA ALA A 165 -13.45 15.22 12.08
C ALA A 165 -13.55 15.27 10.55
N PHE A 166 -12.42 15.34 9.84
CA PHE A 166 -12.42 15.31 8.37
C PHE A 166 -13.02 14.00 7.83
N THR A 167 -12.66 12.86 8.44
CA THR A 167 -13.24 11.55 8.08
C THR A 167 -14.72 11.48 8.43
N ALA A 168 -15.16 12.05 9.59
CA ALA A 168 -16.56 12.13 9.99
C ALA A 168 -17.40 12.97 9.01
N VAL A 169 -16.90 14.13 8.60
CA VAL A 169 -17.56 14.98 7.60
C VAL A 169 -17.73 14.23 6.29
N SER A 170 -16.70 13.49 5.85
CA SER A 170 -16.77 12.65 4.65
C SER A 170 -17.85 11.57 4.78
N ALA A 171 -17.99 10.94 5.95
CA ALA A 171 -19.05 9.98 6.24
C ALA A 171 -20.44 10.63 6.17
N LEU A 172 -20.63 11.82 6.75
CA LEU A 172 -21.90 12.56 6.71
C LEU A 172 -22.30 12.96 5.29
N VAL A 173 -21.34 13.40 4.49
CA VAL A 173 -21.55 13.69 3.05
C VAL A 173 -21.99 12.41 2.32
N ALA A 174 -21.35 11.27 2.60
CA ALA A 174 -21.72 9.99 2.00
C ALA A 174 -23.13 9.54 2.42
N VAL A 175 -23.53 9.73 3.70
CA VAL A 175 -24.91 9.44 4.17
C VAL A 175 -25.94 10.17 3.30
N LYS A 176 -25.72 11.46 3.07
CA LYS A 176 -26.67 12.33 2.37
C LYS A 176 -26.75 12.09 0.87
N TYR A 177 -25.64 11.86 0.23
CA TYR A 177 -25.54 11.94 -1.23
C TYR A 177 -25.18 10.64 -1.93
N LEU A 178 -24.60 9.64 -1.23
CA LEU A 178 -24.21 8.39 -1.87
C LEU A 178 -25.43 7.54 -2.21
N PRO A 179 -25.61 7.07 -3.45
CA PRO A 179 -26.67 6.14 -3.80
C PRO A 179 -26.41 4.75 -3.22
N ASP A 180 -27.49 4.01 -2.97
CA ASP A 180 -27.39 2.62 -2.55
C ASP A 180 -27.16 1.71 -3.77
N LEU A 181 -26.21 0.81 -3.66
CA LEU A 181 -25.92 -0.24 -4.64
C LEU A 181 -26.21 -1.58 -3.99
N GLN A 182 -27.15 -2.32 -4.58
CA GLN A 182 -27.48 -3.69 -4.17
C GLN A 182 -26.90 -4.68 -5.17
N GLU A 183 -25.58 -4.81 -5.22
CA GLU A 183 -24.95 -5.86 -6.00
C GLU A 183 -24.55 -7.00 -5.05
N GLN A 184 -25.08 -8.21 -5.27
CA GLN A 184 -24.67 -9.37 -4.48
C GLN A 184 -23.30 -9.86 -4.95
N VAL A 185 -22.28 -9.59 -4.15
CA VAL A 185 -20.94 -10.12 -4.38
C VAL A 185 -20.90 -11.58 -3.93
N LYS A 186 -21.08 -12.51 -4.85
CA LYS A 186 -20.87 -13.94 -4.57
C LYS A 186 -19.36 -14.20 -4.52
N MET A 187 -18.74 -14.12 -3.34
CA MET A 187 -17.36 -14.58 -3.16
C MET A 187 -17.33 -16.01 -2.59
N PRO A 188 -16.86 -17.00 -3.34
CA PRO A 188 -16.56 -18.33 -2.80
C PRO A 188 -15.18 -18.34 -2.15
N VAL A 189 -15.12 -18.08 -0.83
CA VAL A 189 -13.89 -17.80 -0.08
C VAL A 189 -12.95 -19.01 0.07
N LEU A 190 -13.46 -20.26 0.11
CA LEU A 190 -12.68 -21.43 0.52
C LEU A 190 -12.07 -22.29 -0.60
N LYS A 191 -12.47 -22.10 -1.87
CA LYS A 191 -11.92 -22.87 -3.01
C LYS A 191 -10.82 -22.12 -3.79
N ILE A 192 -10.43 -20.96 -3.30
CA ILE A 192 -9.61 -19.98 -4.03
C ILE A 192 -8.18 -20.46 -4.25
N TRP A 193 -7.55 -21.06 -3.24
CA TRP A 193 -6.12 -21.34 -3.27
C TRP A 193 -5.71 -22.39 -4.31
N GLY A 194 -6.55 -23.40 -4.53
CA GLY A 194 -6.27 -24.47 -5.50
C GLY A 194 -6.47 -24.06 -6.96
N ALA A 195 -7.32 -23.05 -7.20
CA ALA A 195 -7.74 -22.63 -8.54
C ALA A 195 -6.81 -21.61 -9.21
N VAL A 196 -5.89 -21.01 -8.46
CA VAL A 196 -4.97 -19.95 -8.95
C VAL A 196 -3.67 -20.54 -9.45
N ASP A 197 -3.20 -20.05 -10.59
CA ASP A 197 -1.97 -20.49 -11.23
C ASP A 197 -0.73 -20.28 -10.34
N ARG A 198 0.22 -21.22 -10.43
CA ARG A 198 1.50 -21.15 -9.72
C ARG A 198 2.28 -19.87 -10.04
N LYS A 199 2.20 -19.38 -11.29
CA LYS A 199 2.88 -18.14 -11.73
C LYS A 199 2.39 -16.91 -10.97
N ILE A 200 1.07 -16.78 -10.73
CA ILE A 200 0.49 -15.68 -9.94
C ILE A 200 0.93 -15.78 -8.47
N LYS A 201 0.92 -16.97 -7.89
CA LYS A 201 1.38 -17.20 -6.51
C LYS A 201 2.86 -16.84 -6.34
N THR A 202 3.71 -17.29 -7.26
CA THR A 202 5.15 -17.00 -7.23
C THR A 202 5.41 -15.50 -7.39
N LEU A 203 4.70 -14.84 -8.32
CA LEU A 203 4.80 -13.40 -8.53
C LEU A 203 4.35 -12.62 -7.28
N GLY A 204 3.21 -13.00 -6.69
CA GLY A 204 2.69 -12.38 -5.47
C GLY A 204 3.62 -12.56 -4.27
N LEU A 205 4.21 -13.75 -4.08
CA LEU A 205 5.19 -14.00 -3.02
C LEU A 205 6.47 -13.19 -3.21
N SER A 206 7.00 -13.14 -4.44
CA SER A 206 8.20 -12.36 -4.74
C SER A 206 7.95 -10.87 -4.46
N PHE A 207 6.84 -10.31 -4.93
CA PHE A 207 6.47 -8.92 -4.65
C PHE A 207 6.17 -8.69 -3.17
N GLY A 208 5.60 -9.68 -2.48
CA GLY A 208 5.37 -9.63 -1.04
C GLY A 208 6.67 -9.49 -0.24
N LEU A 209 7.70 -10.26 -0.59
CA LEU A 209 9.04 -10.14 0.00
C LEU A 209 9.62 -8.73 -0.26
N LEU A 210 9.51 -8.22 -1.48
CA LEU A 210 9.98 -6.88 -1.82
C LEU A 210 9.23 -5.79 -1.04
N ASN A 211 7.91 -5.92 -0.89
CA ASN A 211 7.11 -5.02 -0.05
C ASN A 211 7.46 -5.13 1.44
N GLY A 212 7.69 -6.35 1.94
CA GLY A 212 8.15 -6.59 3.31
C GLY A 212 9.52 -5.95 3.58
N ALA A 213 10.41 -5.96 2.59
CA ALA A 213 11.71 -5.28 2.65
C ALA A 213 11.57 -3.76 2.82
N LEU A 214 10.67 -3.13 2.06
CA LEU A 214 10.39 -1.69 2.21
C LEU A 214 9.74 -1.40 3.56
N ASP A 215 8.72 -2.16 3.95
CA ASP A 215 8.01 -1.94 5.21
C ASP A 215 8.91 -2.22 6.44
N ALA A 216 9.97 -3.03 6.33
CA ALA A 216 10.91 -3.29 7.40
C ALA A 216 11.59 -2.02 7.92
N TRP A 217 11.83 -1.03 7.08
CA TRP A 217 12.45 0.23 7.50
C TRP A 217 11.57 1.46 7.25
N GLY A 218 10.75 1.48 6.21
CA GLY A 218 10.02 2.67 5.76
C GLY A 218 8.84 3.07 6.65
N VAL A 219 8.24 2.16 7.43
CA VAL A 219 7.00 2.43 8.19
C VAL A 219 7.27 2.96 9.59
N VAL A 220 8.17 2.33 10.35
CA VAL A 220 8.46 2.67 11.75
C VAL A 220 9.90 3.13 11.92
N VAL A 221 10.83 2.41 11.33
CA VAL A 221 12.26 2.65 11.54
C VAL A 221 12.69 4.00 10.97
N LEU A 222 12.26 4.34 9.77
CA LEU A 222 12.61 5.62 9.11
C LEU A 222 12.18 6.84 9.93
N PRO A 223 10.89 7.01 10.31
CA PRO A 223 10.49 8.19 11.09
C PRO A 223 11.15 8.24 12.46
N VAL A 224 11.35 7.10 13.13
CA VAL A 224 12.05 7.05 14.42
C VAL A 224 13.53 7.38 14.26
N TYR A 225 14.20 6.85 13.24
CA TYR A 225 15.61 7.13 12.96
C TYR A 225 15.86 8.61 12.64
N LEU A 226 15.02 9.21 11.78
CA LEU A 226 15.10 10.63 11.46
C LEU A 226 14.89 11.49 12.72
N THR A 227 13.93 11.11 13.59
CA THR A 227 13.73 11.80 14.88
C THR A 227 14.95 11.67 15.78
N HIS A 228 15.60 10.50 15.81
CA HIS A 228 16.83 10.27 16.56
C HIS A 228 18.00 11.13 16.06
N LEU A 229 18.02 11.45 14.75
CA LEU A 229 18.98 12.41 14.18
C LEU A 229 18.65 13.88 14.52
N GLY A 230 17.60 14.15 15.31
CA GLY A 230 17.21 15.48 15.75
C GLY A 230 16.48 16.33 14.71
N VAL A 231 15.98 15.73 13.62
CA VAL A 231 15.20 16.47 12.63
C VAL A 231 13.75 16.69 13.10
N THR A 232 13.13 17.78 12.65
CA THR A 232 11.79 18.14 13.07
C THR A 232 10.72 17.17 12.52
N PRO A 233 9.58 17.00 13.22
CA PRO A 233 8.46 16.17 12.74
C PRO A 233 7.97 16.59 11.34
N THR A 234 7.97 17.88 11.04
CA THR A 234 7.64 18.42 9.72
C THR A 234 8.60 17.91 8.64
N PHE A 235 9.90 17.89 8.93
CA PHE A 235 10.89 17.36 7.99
C PHE A 235 10.70 15.85 7.77
N VAL A 236 10.44 15.07 8.82
CA VAL A 236 10.12 13.65 8.71
C VAL A 236 8.91 13.44 7.80
N GLY A 237 7.82 14.19 8.04
CA GLY A 237 6.62 14.14 7.21
C GLY A 237 6.90 14.52 5.74
N THR A 238 7.77 15.51 5.50
CA THR A 238 8.18 15.93 4.15
C THR A 238 8.96 14.83 3.44
N VAL A 239 9.92 14.19 4.10
CA VAL A 239 10.69 13.08 3.52
C VAL A 239 9.75 11.93 3.15
N MET A 240 8.88 11.51 4.05
CA MET A 240 7.93 10.43 3.81
C MET A 240 6.91 10.79 2.71
N MET A 241 6.46 12.05 2.63
CA MET A 241 5.63 12.51 1.51
C MET A 241 6.41 12.44 0.19
N ALA A 242 7.66 12.91 0.20
CA ALA A 242 8.50 12.93 -0.99
C ALA A 242 8.74 11.51 -1.53
N GLU A 243 8.90 10.49 -0.66
CA GLU A 243 8.97 9.10 -1.08
C GLU A 243 7.72 8.66 -1.88
N TYR A 244 6.52 8.97 -1.38
CA TYR A 244 5.27 8.60 -2.05
C TYR A 244 5.05 9.33 -3.37
N VAL A 245 5.37 10.62 -3.41
CA VAL A 245 5.30 11.42 -4.65
C VAL A 245 6.32 10.92 -5.67
N PHE A 246 7.55 10.66 -5.23
CA PHE A 246 8.62 10.16 -6.07
C PHE A 246 8.28 8.78 -6.65
N GLN A 247 7.77 7.87 -5.81
CA GLN A 247 7.27 6.57 -6.25
C GLN A 247 6.15 6.71 -7.29
N GLY A 248 5.16 7.58 -7.03
CA GLY A 248 4.06 7.83 -7.95
C GLY A 248 4.53 8.37 -9.31
N LEU A 249 5.46 9.31 -9.31
CA LEU A 249 6.06 9.86 -10.53
C LEU A 249 6.80 8.77 -11.32
N ILE A 250 7.67 8.00 -10.67
CA ILE A 250 8.44 6.94 -11.32
C ILE A 250 7.50 5.90 -11.92
N VAL A 251 6.52 5.41 -11.16
CA VAL A 251 5.55 4.43 -11.65
C VAL A 251 4.80 4.96 -12.87
N THR A 252 4.38 6.23 -12.86
CA THR A 252 3.66 6.85 -13.98
C THR A 252 4.56 6.99 -15.21
N PHE A 253 5.78 7.49 -15.05
CA PHE A 253 6.72 7.64 -16.15
C PHE A 253 7.15 6.29 -16.73
N PHE A 254 7.57 5.35 -15.88
CA PHE A 254 8.05 4.06 -16.34
C PHE A 254 6.93 3.22 -16.99
N SER A 255 5.69 3.27 -16.47
CA SER A 255 4.57 2.53 -17.07
C SER A 255 4.30 2.93 -18.53
N LYS A 256 4.58 4.20 -18.90
CA LYS A 256 4.45 4.69 -20.27
C LYS A 256 5.57 4.19 -21.20
N TYR A 257 6.78 3.98 -20.65
CA TYR A 257 7.99 3.65 -21.40
C TYR A 257 8.45 2.21 -21.22
N VAL A 258 7.76 1.40 -20.41
CA VAL A 258 8.03 -0.03 -20.28
C VAL A 258 7.85 -0.69 -21.64
N ASN A 259 8.95 -0.79 -22.36
CA ASN A 259 9.01 -1.52 -23.60
C ASN A 259 9.52 -2.93 -23.25
N LEU A 260 8.69 -3.94 -23.42
CA LEU A 260 9.01 -5.35 -23.12
C LEU A 260 10.05 -5.94 -24.06
N ARG A 261 11.03 -5.14 -24.50
CA ARG A 261 12.20 -5.64 -25.26
C ARG A 261 13.06 -6.57 -24.41
N TRP A 262 13.02 -6.39 -23.09
CA TRP A 262 13.80 -7.17 -22.12
C TRP A 262 12.89 -8.17 -21.41
N GLU A 263 13.39 -9.36 -21.15
CA GLU A 263 12.68 -10.37 -20.38
C GLU A 263 12.35 -9.83 -18.97
N PRO A 264 11.06 -9.62 -18.62
CA PRO A 264 10.67 -8.96 -17.35
C PRO A 264 11.22 -9.68 -16.12
N ARG A 265 11.32 -11.01 -16.17
CA ARG A 265 11.92 -11.81 -15.11
C ARG A 265 13.37 -11.42 -14.81
N LYS A 266 14.20 -11.22 -15.85
CA LYS A 266 15.61 -10.82 -15.67
C LYS A 266 15.73 -9.41 -15.09
N LEU A 267 14.82 -8.51 -15.49
CA LEU A 267 14.78 -7.15 -14.96
C LEU A 267 14.39 -7.12 -13.49
N LEU A 268 13.41 -7.94 -13.08
CA LEU A 268 13.03 -8.06 -11.66
C LEU A 268 14.18 -8.64 -10.83
N MET A 269 14.86 -9.67 -11.34
CA MET A 269 16.06 -10.22 -10.68
C MET A 269 17.17 -9.18 -10.55
N LEU A 270 17.46 -8.44 -11.63
CA LEU A 270 18.48 -7.40 -11.63
C LEU A 270 18.12 -6.27 -10.65
N ALA A 271 16.87 -5.78 -10.68
CA ALA A 271 16.41 -4.76 -9.75
C ALA A 271 16.52 -5.23 -8.28
N GLY A 272 16.13 -6.48 -8.00
CA GLY A 272 16.31 -7.08 -6.68
C GLY A 272 17.79 -7.17 -6.29
N LEU A 273 18.66 -7.66 -7.16
CA LEU A 273 20.10 -7.75 -6.88
C LEU A 273 20.74 -6.37 -6.67
N LEU A 274 20.29 -5.33 -7.38
CA LEU A 274 20.76 -3.95 -7.18
C LEU A 274 20.23 -3.35 -5.86
N LEU A 275 19.02 -3.72 -5.45
CA LEU A 275 18.44 -3.26 -4.17
C LEU A 275 19.16 -3.84 -2.94
N VAL A 276 19.80 -5.02 -3.04
CA VAL A 276 20.56 -5.60 -1.90
C VAL A 276 21.67 -4.67 -1.43
N PRO A 277 22.66 -4.26 -2.27
CA PRO A 277 23.70 -3.35 -1.83
C PRO A 277 23.16 -1.98 -1.41
N VAL A 278 22.07 -1.48 -2.01
CA VAL A 278 21.44 -0.22 -1.62
C VAL A 278 20.80 -0.36 -0.23
N SER A 279 20.14 -1.49 0.08
CA SER A 279 19.64 -1.75 1.44
C SER A 279 20.77 -1.78 2.47
N LEU A 280 21.88 -2.44 2.13
CA LEU A 280 23.04 -2.47 3.00
C LEU A 280 23.67 -1.08 3.17
N ALA A 281 23.73 -0.26 2.13
CA ALA A 281 24.27 1.10 2.17
C ALA A 281 23.51 2.01 3.14
N LEU A 282 22.21 1.78 3.39
CA LEU A 282 21.46 2.51 4.42
C LEU A 282 22.06 2.35 5.83
N SER A 283 22.65 1.19 6.13
CA SER A 283 23.26 0.95 7.46
C SER A 283 24.60 1.67 7.66
N PHE A 284 25.24 2.09 6.57
CA PHE A 284 26.53 2.78 6.59
C PHE A 284 26.45 4.28 6.33
N ALA A 285 25.24 4.81 6.11
CA ALA A 285 25.03 6.22 5.80
C ALA A 285 25.28 7.10 7.05
N ALA A 286 26.49 7.63 7.17
CA ALA A 286 26.94 8.40 8.34
C ALA A 286 26.34 9.81 8.41
N THR A 287 25.81 10.36 7.33
CA THR A 287 25.23 11.70 7.29
C THR A 287 23.79 11.67 6.79
N LEU A 288 22.98 12.64 7.24
CA LEU A 288 21.59 12.76 6.79
C LEU A 288 21.47 12.86 5.25
N HIS A 289 22.34 13.64 4.61
CA HIS A 289 22.33 13.81 3.15
C HIS A 289 22.60 12.49 2.43
N LEU A 290 23.64 11.76 2.84
CA LEU A 290 23.97 10.47 2.25
C LEU A 290 22.82 9.47 2.49
N PHE A 291 22.25 9.44 3.70
CA PHE A 291 21.10 8.60 4.03
C PHE A 291 19.92 8.87 3.09
N LEU A 292 19.54 10.13 2.89
CA LEU A 292 18.45 10.51 1.99
C LEU A 292 18.74 10.13 0.52
N ILE A 293 19.97 10.33 0.05
CA ILE A 293 20.36 9.89 -1.31
C ILE A 293 20.12 8.39 -1.46
N VAL A 294 20.56 7.58 -0.49
CA VAL A 294 20.39 6.12 -0.54
C VAL A 294 18.91 5.74 -0.44
N VAL A 295 18.11 6.41 0.42
CA VAL A 295 16.65 6.21 0.51
C VAL A 295 16.00 6.46 -0.85
N PHE A 296 16.25 7.58 -1.51
CA PHE A 296 15.66 7.89 -2.81
C PHE A 296 16.17 6.97 -3.93
N THR A 297 17.42 6.52 -3.85
CA THR A 297 17.95 5.49 -4.76
C THR A 297 17.22 4.17 -4.59
N TYR A 298 16.97 3.75 -3.33
CA TYR A 298 16.15 2.57 -3.03
C TYR A 298 14.75 2.72 -3.63
N MET A 299 14.10 3.86 -3.38
CA MET A 299 12.73 4.12 -3.88
C MET A 299 12.67 4.13 -5.41
N PHE A 300 13.71 4.63 -6.08
CA PHE A 300 13.81 4.59 -7.54
C PHE A 300 13.81 3.15 -8.07
N LEU A 301 14.70 2.31 -7.57
CA LEU A 301 14.81 0.90 -7.98
C LEU A 301 13.55 0.10 -7.61
N PHE A 302 13.02 0.31 -6.40
CA PHE A 302 11.79 -0.33 -5.93
C PHE A 302 10.61 0.03 -6.83
N SER A 303 10.43 1.32 -7.15
CA SER A 303 9.33 1.79 -7.99
C SER A 303 9.44 1.27 -9.42
N GLY A 304 10.66 1.20 -9.96
CA GLY A 304 10.92 0.57 -11.24
C GLY A 304 10.53 -0.92 -11.24
N ALA A 305 10.94 -1.67 -10.22
CA ALA A 305 10.55 -3.08 -10.08
C ALA A 305 9.02 -3.24 -9.96
N MET A 306 8.35 -2.39 -9.18
CA MET A 306 6.89 -2.41 -8.99
C MET A 306 6.13 -2.28 -10.32
N VAL A 307 6.62 -1.49 -11.27
CA VAL A 307 5.99 -1.36 -12.60
C VAL A 307 6.01 -2.71 -13.33
N TYR A 308 7.12 -3.43 -13.28
CA TYR A 308 7.23 -4.75 -13.91
C TYR A 308 6.40 -5.82 -13.19
N TYR A 309 6.31 -5.78 -11.86
CA TYR A 309 5.42 -6.67 -11.10
C TYR A 309 3.96 -6.46 -11.49
N ASN A 310 3.50 -5.22 -11.58
CA ASN A 310 2.14 -4.89 -11.97
C ASN A 310 1.84 -5.29 -13.41
N HIS A 311 2.82 -5.15 -14.31
CA HIS A 311 2.69 -5.57 -15.70
C HIS A 311 2.55 -7.09 -15.81
N LEU A 312 3.46 -7.86 -15.17
CA LEU A 312 3.41 -9.32 -15.16
C LEU A 312 2.14 -9.86 -14.50
N MET A 313 1.62 -9.17 -13.49
CA MET A 313 0.36 -9.53 -12.86
C MET A 313 -0.81 -9.49 -13.86
N ILE A 314 -0.86 -8.44 -14.70
CA ILE A 314 -1.89 -8.31 -15.74
C ILE A 314 -1.70 -9.37 -16.82
N GLU A 315 -0.45 -9.62 -17.25
CA GLU A 315 -0.13 -10.60 -18.29
C GLU A 315 -0.41 -12.04 -17.84
N PHE A 316 -0.14 -12.37 -16.59
CA PHE A 316 -0.34 -13.70 -16.04
C PHE A 316 -1.77 -13.98 -15.61
N ALA A 317 -2.58 -12.95 -15.38
CA ALA A 317 -3.97 -13.10 -14.98
C ALA A 317 -4.79 -13.73 -16.12
N SER A 318 -5.54 -14.75 -15.77
CA SER A 318 -6.42 -15.45 -16.71
C SER A 318 -7.67 -14.60 -17.00
N ALA A 319 -8.10 -14.51 -18.26
CA ALA A 319 -9.31 -13.77 -18.64
C ALA A 319 -10.57 -14.27 -17.89
N GLU A 320 -10.63 -15.58 -17.61
CA GLU A 320 -11.78 -16.22 -16.95
C GLU A 320 -11.79 -16.02 -15.43
N LYS A 321 -10.61 -15.80 -14.81
CA LYS A 321 -10.41 -15.76 -13.35
C LYS A 321 -9.68 -14.50 -12.89
N THR A 322 -9.73 -13.43 -13.65
CA THR A 322 -8.95 -12.20 -13.40
C THR A 322 -9.12 -11.66 -11.97
N SER A 323 -10.35 -11.60 -11.47
CA SER A 323 -10.63 -11.09 -10.10
C SER A 323 -9.99 -11.97 -9.03
N LEU A 324 -9.98 -13.30 -9.23
CA LEU A 324 -9.40 -14.26 -8.31
C LEU A 324 -7.87 -14.18 -8.31
N ASP A 325 -7.28 -14.09 -9.48
CA ASP A 325 -5.83 -13.95 -9.67
C ASP A 325 -5.32 -12.66 -9.04
N LEU A 326 -6.02 -11.54 -9.28
CA LEU A 326 -5.74 -10.24 -8.66
C LEU A 326 -5.84 -10.28 -7.14
N ALA A 327 -6.92 -10.84 -6.60
CA ALA A 327 -7.11 -10.95 -5.15
C ALA A 327 -6.01 -11.80 -4.50
N THR A 328 -5.64 -12.93 -5.12
CA THR A 328 -4.56 -13.79 -4.63
C THR A 328 -3.21 -13.09 -4.69
N TYR A 329 -2.89 -12.45 -5.81
CA TYR A 329 -1.68 -11.65 -5.95
C TYR A 329 -1.59 -10.56 -4.87
N THR A 330 -2.66 -9.79 -4.68
CA THR A 330 -2.71 -8.71 -3.68
C THR A 330 -2.54 -9.24 -2.26
N THR A 331 -3.21 -10.35 -1.92
CA THR A 331 -3.06 -10.99 -0.61
C THR A 331 -1.62 -11.44 -0.37
N LEU A 332 -1.01 -12.15 -1.33
CA LEU A 332 0.37 -12.61 -1.22
C LEU A 332 1.38 -11.47 -1.20
N SER A 333 1.14 -10.40 -1.96
CA SER A 333 1.99 -9.21 -1.97
C SER A 333 1.96 -8.42 -0.65
N ASN A 334 0.98 -8.69 0.21
CA ASN A 334 0.86 -8.03 1.51
C ASN A 334 1.32 -8.90 2.70
N ILE A 335 1.51 -10.22 2.50
CA ILE A 335 1.74 -11.16 3.63
C ILE A 335 3.04 -10.90 4.39
N PHE A 336 4.09 -10.41 3.73
CA PHE A 336 5.39 -10.14 4.34
C PHE A 336 5.50 -8.73 4.96
N LYS A 337 4.57 -7.82 4.65
CA LYS A 337 4.58 -6.46 5.22
C LYS A 337 4.50 -6.44 6.74
N PRO A 338 3.54 -7.14 7.39
CA PRO A 338 3.50 -7.20 8.85
C PRO A 338 4.76 -7.83 9.44
N ILE A 339 5.28 -8.90 8.81
CA ILE A 339 6.49 -9.58 9.27
C ILE A 339 7.68 -8.61 9.21
N GLY A 340 7.86 -7.89 8.09
CA GLY A 340 8.92 -6.90 7.91
C GLY A 340 8.90 -5.85 9.01
N VAL A 341 7.75 -5.22 9.24
CA VAL A 341 7.60 -4.18 10.28
C VAL A 341 7.89 -4.71 11.68
N PHE A 342 7.33 -5.86 12.05
CA PHE A 342 7.44 -6.36 13.42
C PHE A 342 8.83 -6.89 13.75
N VAL A 343 9.37 -7.71 12.85
CA VAL A 343 10.71 -8.29 13.05
C VAL A 343 11.77 -7.19 13.04
N SER A 344 11.66 -6.18 12.16
CA SER A 344 12.59 -5.05 12.17
C SER A 344 12.53 -4.26 13.46
N GLY A 345 11.33 -4.06 14.03
CA GLY A 345 11.18 -3.37 15.31
C GLY A 345 11.92 -4.09 16.45
N ILE A 346 11.83 -5.42 16.53
CA ILE A 346 12.55 -6.23 17.49
C ILE A 346 14.07 -6.15 17.26
N LEU A 347 14.50 -6.28 16.00
CA LEU A 347 15.92 -6.23 15.65
C LEU A 347 16.54 -4.87 15.96
N VAL A 348 15.83 -3.78 15.65
CA VAL A 348 16.32 -2.42 15.95
C VAL A 348 16.45 -2.19 17.46
N GLU A 349 15.48 -2.64 18.24
CA GLU A 349 15.54 -2.52 19.71
C GLU A 349 16.69 -3.33 20.32
N SER A 350 16.97 -4.52 19.77
CA SER A 350 18.00 -5.42 20.31
C SER A 350 19.42 -5.09 19.83
N PHE A 351 19.56 -4.63 18.58
CA PHE A 351 20.85 -4.56 17.89
C PHE A 351 21.12 -3.23 17.19
N GLY A 352 20.15 -2.29 17.20
CA GLY A 352 20.26 -0.97 16.56
C GLY A 352 19.72 -0.92 15.13
N PHE A 353 19.63 0.32 14.61
CA PHE A 353 18.93 0.63 13.34
C PHE A 353 19.45 -0.11 12.12
N GLY A 354 20.74 -0.41 12.06
CA GLY A 354 21.36 -1.15 10.94
C GLY A 354 20.70 -2.49 10.63
N TRP A 355 20.17 -3.16 11.65
CA TRP A 355 19.57 -4.49 11.48
C TRP A 355 18.24 -4.49 10.71
N ALA A 356 17.50 -3.38 10.71
CA ALA A 356 16.33 -3.25 9.84
C ALA A 356 16.72 -3.26 8.36
N TYR A 357 17.83 -2.66 8.00
CA TYR A 357 18.35 -2.62 6.65
C TYR A 357 18.93 -3.97 6.22
N TYR A 358 19.57 -4.71 7.14
CA TYR A 358 20.01 -6.09 6.89
C TYR A 358 18.82 -7.02 6.63
N LEU A 359 17.73 -6.90 7.42
CA LEU A 359 16.48 -7.63 7.18
C LEU A 359 15.89 -7.27 5.81
N SER A 360 15.89 -5.98 5.46
CA SER A 360 15.44 -5.52 4.14
C SER A 360 16.27 -6.16 3.02
N ALA A 361 17.60 -6.14 3.14
CA ALA A 361 18.50 -6.77 2.16
C ALA A 361 18.21 -8.27 2.00
N LEU A 362 17.95 -8.97 3.09
CA LEU A 362 17.60 -10.40 3.09
C LEU A 362 16.26 -10.65 2.34
N PHE A 363 15.24 -9.85 2.63
CA PHE A 363 13.94 -9.97 1.96
C PHE A 363 14.05 -9.65 0.47
N VAL A 364 14.81 -8.63 0.09
CA VAL A 364 15.08 -8.29 -1.32
C VAL A 364 15.81 -9.43 -2.02
N LEU A 365 16.82 -10.04 -1.38
CA LEU A 365 17.53 -11.17 -1.92
C LEU A 365 16.60 -12.36 -2.19
N PHE A 366 15.75 -12.71 -1.22
CA PHE A 366 14.76 -13.78 -1.40
C PHE A 366 13.72 -13.43 -2.47
N SER A 367 13.31 -12.15 -2.59
CA SER A 367 12.45 -11.69 -3.68
C SER A 367 13.11 -11.94 -5.04
N ALA A 368 14.38 -11.55 -5.22
CA ALA A 368 15.13 -11.79 -6.45
C ALA A 368 15.29 -13.28 -6.77
N LEU A 369 15.59 -14.11 -5.77
CA LEU A 369 15.70 -15.56 -5.94
C LEU A 369 14.35 -16.20 -6.31
N THR A 370 13.24 -15.72 -5.73
CA THR A 370 11.91 -16.22 -6.07
C THR A 370 11.54 -15.92 -7.53
N CYS A 371 12.05 -14.81 -8.11
CA CYS A 371 11.87 -14.51 -9.53
C CYS A 371 12.48 -15.58 -10.47
N ILE A 372 13.43 -16.40 -10.01
CA ILE A 372 13.99 -17.50 -10.80
C ILE A 372 12.91 -18.53 -11.17
N ALA A 373 11.94 -18.73 -10.30
CA ALA A 373 10.83 -19.66 -10.50
C ALA A 373 9.69 -19.10 -11.38
N LEU A 374 9.75 -17.83 -11.78
CA LEU A 374 8.80 -17.26 -12.72
C LEU A 374 9.00 -17.82 -14.12
N PRO A 375 7.95 -18.12 -14.88
CA PRO A 375 8.04 -18.50 -16.27
C PRO A 375 8.64 -17.34 -17.08
N LYS A 376 9.24 -17.67 -18.21
CA LYS A 376 9.62 -16.67 -19.22
C LYS A 376 8.32 -16.03 -19.73
N ALA A 377 8.17 -14.73 -19.61
CA ALA A 377 7.10 -14.00 -20.27
C ALA A 377 7.43 -13.88 -21.76
N ALA A 378 6.40 -13.98 -22.60
CA ALA A 378 6.57 -13.79 -24.03
C ALA A 378 7.10 -12.37 -24.31
N THR A 379 8.23 -12.26 -24.98
CA THR A 379 8.72 -10.96 -25.43
C THR A 379 7.91 -10.49 -26.63
N GLN A 380 7.86 -9.18 -26.88
CA GLN A 380 7.20 -8.65 -28.10
C GLN A 380 7.76 -9.28 -29.41
N LYS A 381 8.98 -9.81 -29.40
CA LYS A 381 9.55 -10.57 -30.52
C LYS A 381 8.83 -11.91 -30.73
N ASP A 382 8.45 -12.57 -29.66
CA ASP A 382 7.77 -13.87 -29.73
C ASP A 382 6.36 -13.69 -30.26
N GLN A 383 5.67 -12.62 -29.82
CA GLN A 383 4.32 -12.26 -30.31
C GLN A 383 4.32 -11.83 -31.79
N ALA A 384 5.34 -11.09 -32.24
CA ALA A 384 5.47 -10.68 -33.66
C ALA A 384 5.82 -11.86 -34.59
N GLY A 385 6.44 -12.92 -34.04
CA GLY A 385 6.70 -14.16 -34.76
C GLY A 385 5.45 -15.00 -35.01
N ASP A 386 4.54 -15.02 -34.02
CA ASP A 386 3.29 -15.80 -34.06
C ASP A 386 2.30 -15.24 -35.09
N TYR A 387 2.18 -13.90 -35.17
CA TYR A 387 1.34 -13.24 -36.21
C TYR A 387 1.84 -13.47 -37.64
N ARG A 388 3.13 -13.79 -37.85
CA ARG A 388 3.66 -14.14 -39.19
C ARG A 388 3.37 -15.58 -39.59
N THR A 389 3.25 -16.50 -38.63
CA THR A 389 2.96 -17.91 -38.91
C THR A 389 1.49 -18.15 -39.15
N GLU A 390 0.57 -17.43 -38.51
CA GLU A 390 -0.89 -17.56 -38.78
C GLU A 390 -1.31 -16.97 -40.13
N SER A 391 -0.60 -15.96 -40.66
CA SER A 391 -0.93 -15.38 -41.96
C SER A 391 -0.52 -16.22 -43.16
N VAL A 392 0.18 -17.33 -42.98
CA VAL A 392 0.64 -18.22 -44.09
C VAL A 392 -0.26 -19.45 -44.27
N THR A 393 -1.20 -19.71 -43.36
CA THR A 393 -2.01 -20.95 -43.39
C THR A 393 -3.44 -20.75 -43.97
N VAL A 394 -3.77 -19.55 -44.49
CA VAL A 394 -5.02 -19.32 -45.23
C VAL A 394 -4.69 -19.18 -46.71
N ARG A 395 -4.56 -20.32 -47.37
CA ARG A 395 -4.71 -20.49 -48.85
C ARG A 395 -5.42 -21.79 -49.14
#